data_7b918f3f3cf9d09a7bcd6440f39091a5
#
_entry.id   7b918f3f3cf9d09a7bcd6440f39091a5
#
_cell.length_a   1.000
_cell.length_b   1.000
_cell.length_c   1.000
_cell.angle_alpha   90.00
_cell.angle_beta   90.00
_cell.angle_gamma   90.00
#
_symmetry.space_group_name_H-M   'P 1'
#
loop_
_entity.id
_entity.type
_entity.pdbx_description
1 polymer ?
#
loop_
_entity_poly.entity_id
_entity_poly.type
_entity_poly.pdbx_seq_one_letter_code
_entity_poly.pdbx_strand_id
1 'polypeptide(L)'
;MIDVLEKLSLEFKEISDFHLRANSNLAYRKIGDIIIDANISITNDDMQNLMETKCNPRDIEKFKKTNELDCGFLIGQIRFRANFFRTLQGIAGVFRRIETKIPSMESLNLPPILYDAVDAHKGLVLVTGPTGSGKSTTLAAIINQINQTRPANIITIEDPVEFIHHDQKSIISHREVGKQTESFAAALKSALREDPDVILVGELRDLETIGLALTAAETGHLVFGTLHTSGAPNTINRIIDVFPHEQQAQIQAQIAESLKWLSPKNYLKQKMEVVELVHLKLWFVMLQLKI
;
A
#
# COMPACT_ATOMS: atom_id res chain seq x y z
N MET A 1 12.41 -23.51 -12.14
CA MET A 1 11.13 -22.72 -12.03
C MET A 1 11.38 -21.21 -12.00
N ILE A 2 12.36 -20.70 -11.25
CA ILE A 2 12.68 -19.26 -11.15
C ILE A 2 12.90 -18.65 -12.54
N ASP A 3 13.77 -19.24 -13.35
CA ASP A 3 14.11 -18.72 -14.70
C ASP A 3 12.89 -18.71 -15.63
N VAL A 4 11.98 -19.68 -15.46
CA VAL A 4 10.72 -19.75 -16.23
C VAL A 4 9.81 -18.58 -15.90
N LEU A 5 9.62 -18.28 -14.61
CA LEU A 5 8.82 -17.15 -14.15
C LEU A 5 9.42 -15.82 -14.62
N GLU A 6 10.74 -15.67 -14.53
CA GLU A 6 11.44 -14.47 -15.02
C GLU A 6 11.24 -14.28 -16.51
N LYS A 7 11.54 -15.30 -17.29
CA LYS A 7 11.41 -15.27 -18.77
C LYS A 7 9.99 -14.91 -19.19
N LEU A 8 8.98 -15.63 -18.69
CA LEU A 8 7.58 -15.37 -19.05
C LEU A 8 7.11 -13.98 -18.62
N SER A 9 7.58 -13.50 -17.48
CA SER A 9 7.23 -12.15 -17.01
C SER A 9 7.88 -11.03 -17.81
N LEU A 10 9.05 -11.26 -18.38
CA LEU A 10 9.73 -10.30 -19.26
C LEU A 10 9.12 -10.29 -20.65
N GLU A 11 8.79 -11.48 -21.16
CA GLU A 11 8.24 -11.67 -22.51
C GLU A 11 6.78 -11.22 -22.61
N PHE A 12 5.95 -11.53 -21.59
CA PHE A 12 4.52 -11.27 -21.59
C PHE A 12 4.12 -10.35 -20.43
N LYS A 13 4.07 -9.05 -20.69
CA LYS A 13 3.67 -8.03 -19.68
C LYS A 13 2.21 -8.15 -19.26
N GLU A 14 1.36 -8.78 -20.06
CA GLU A 14 -0.06 -8.98 -19.83
C GLU A 14 -0.38 -10.11 -18.85
N ILE A 15 0.63 -10.89 -18.41
CA ILE A 15 0.43 -11.90 -17.38
C ILE A 15 0.33 -11.21 -16.02
N SER A 16 -0.79 -11.37 -15.35
CA SER A 16 -1.04 -10.82 -14.01
C SER A 16 -0.68 -11.79 -12.89
N ASP A 17 -1.04 -13.07 -13.05
CA ASP A 17 -0.88 -14.08 -12.02
C ASP A 17 -0.36 -15.40 -12.62
N PHE A 18 0.57 -16.04 -11.93
CA PHE A 18 1.00 -17.42 -12.22
C PHE A 18 0.40 -18.35 -11.18
N HIS A 19 -0.14 -19.47 -11.64
CA HIS A 19 -0.71 -20.54 -10.82
C HIS A 19 0.18 -21.78 -10.93
N LEU A 20 1.01 -21.98 -9.91
CA LEU A 20 1.92 -23.11 -9.83
C LEU A 20 1.33 -24.18 -8.92
N ARG A 21 1.26 -25.41 -9.39
CA ARG A 21 0.76 -26.54 -8.62
C ARG A 21 1.68 -27.74 -8.84
N ALA A 22 2.11 -28.36 -7.74
CA ALA A 22 2.89 -29.58 -7.83
C ALA A 22 2.18 -30.64 -8.68
N ASN A 23 2.94 -31.37 -9.49
CA ASN A 23 2.48 -32.44 -10.38
C ASN A 23 1.44 -31.98 -11.42
N SER A 24 1.55 -30.74 -11.89
CA SER A 24 0.65 -30.15 -12.87
C SER A 24 1.44 -29.28 -13.85
N ASN A 25 0.81 -28.93 -14.95
CA ASN A 25 1.38 -27.96 -15.89
C ASN A 25 1.26 -26.54 -15.36
N LEU A 26 2.20 -25.68 -15.76
CA LEU A 26 2.15 -24.25 -15.45
C LEU A 26 0.85 -23.64 -16.00
N ALA A 27 0.15 -22.91 -15.16
CA ALA A 27 -0.96 -22.08 -15.59
C ALA A 27 -0.69 -20.62 -15.22
N TYR A 28 -1.20 -19.71 -16.04
CA TYR A 28 -1.10 -18.27 -15.78
C TYR A 28 -2.33 -17.52 -16.28
N ARG A 29 -2.61 -16.37 -15.67
CA ARG A 29 -3.70 -15.50 -16.09
C ARG A 29 -3.16 -14.41 -17.01
N LYS A 30 -3.69 -14.38 -18.24
CA LYS A 30 -3.33 -13.38 -19.25
C LYS A 30 -4.62 -12.68 -19.73
N ILE A 31 -4.71 -11.37 -19.54
CA ILE A 31 -5.87 -10.54 -19.93
C ILE A 31 -7.20 -11.12 -19.41
N GLY A 32 -7.19 -11.65 -18.17
CA GLY A 32 -8.38 -12.22 -17.52
C GLY A 32 -8.55 -13.73 -17.69
N ASP A 33 -8.03 -14.32 -18.76
CA ASP A 33 -8.17 -15.75 -19.05
C ASP A 33 -7.07 -16.60 -18.43
N ILE A 34 -7.40 -17.83 -18.01
CA ILE A 34 -6.43 -18.83 -17.55
C ILE A 34 -5.91 -19.61 -18.75
N ILE A 35 -4.58 -19.58 -18.95
CA ILE A 35 -3.88 -20.34 -19.97
C ILE A 35 -3.04 -21.42 -19.29
N ILE A 36 -3.08 -22.66 -19.80
CA ILE A 36 -2.27 -23.77 -19.32
C ILE A 36 -1.17 -24.02 -20.37
N ASP A 37 0.09 -23.93 -19.95
CA ASP A 37 1.22 -24.26 -20.78
C ASP A 37 1.59 -25.74 -20.62
N ALA A 38 1.21 -26.55 -21.60
CA ALA A 38 1.44 -28.01 -21.60
C ALA A 38 2.94 -28.39 -21.68
N ASN A 39 3.82 -27.45 -22.05
CA ASN A 39 5.26 -27.75 -22.20
C ASN A 39 6.02 -27.58 -20.89
N ILE A 40 5.44 -26.96 -19.88
CA ILE A 40 6.09 -26.68 -18.61
C ILE A 40 5.37 -27.45 -17.49
N SER A 41 5.98 -28.55 -17.06
CA SER A 41 5.51 -29.35 -15.91
C SER A 41 6.20 -28.89 -14.63
N ILE A 42 5.44 -28.86 -13.53
CA ILE A 42 5.89 -28.40 -12.22
C ILE A 42 5.92 -29.60 -11.29
N THR A 43 7.05 -29.88 -10.68
CA THR A 43 7.19 -30.91 -9.67
C THR A 43 7.00 -30.37 -8.26
N ASN A 44 6.83 -31.22 -7.27
CA ASN A 44 6.81 -30.78 -5.87
C ASN A 44 8.18 -30.21 -5.43
N ASP A 45 9.25 -30.75 -5.97
CA ASP A 45 10.62 -30.27 -5.69
C ASP A 45 10.85 -28.88 -6.27
N ASP A 46 10.27 -28.56 -7.43
CA ASP A 46 10.31 -27.20 -7.99
C ASP A 46 9.63 -26.20 -7.05
N MET A 47 8.49 -26.56 -6.48
CA MET A 47 7.76 -25.71 -5.55
C MET A 47 8.50 -25.54 -4.23
N GLN A 48 9.07 -26.63 -3.70
CA GLN A 48 9.88 -26.58 -2.49
C GLN A 48 11.14 -25.74 -2.68
N ASN A 49 11.87 -25.95 -3.75
CA ASN A 49 13.08 -25.18 -4.08
C ASN A 49 12.77 -23.69 -4.29
N LEU A 50 11.68 -23.35 -4.95
CA LEU A 50 11.24 -21.98 -5.13
C LEU A 50 10.97 -21.31 -3.77
N MET A 51 10.25 -21.99 -2.87
CA MET A 51 9.96 -21.50 -1.53
C MET A 51 11.23 -21.34 -0.69
N GLU A 52 12.10 -22.35 -0.68
CA GLU A 52 13.36 -22.33 0.09
C GLU A 52 14.34 -21.26 -0.40
N THR A 53 14.34 -20.97 -1.71
CA THR A 53 15.22 -19.96 -2.30
C THR A 53 14.70 -18.54 -2.12
N LYS A 54 13.37 -18.34 -2.07
CA LYS A 54 12.74 -17.01 -2.13
C LYS A 54 12.11 -16.54 -0.83
N CYS A 55 11.80 -17.47 0.10
CA CYS A 55 11.23 -17.12 1.39
C CYS A 55 12.29 -17.19 2.51
N ASN A 56 12.10 -16.41 3.56
CA ASN A 56 13.00 -16.48 4.72
C ASN A 56 12.72 -17.72 5.59
N PRO A 57 13.67 -18.13 6.43
CA PRO A 57 13.50 -19.33 7.28
C PRO A 57 12.27 -19.30 8.20
N ARG A 58 11.88 -18.10 8.70
CA ARG A 58 10.69 -17.95 9.55
C ARG A 58 9.41 -18.22 8.77
N ASP A 59 9.34 -17.75 7.52
CA ASP A 59 8.21 -17.98 6.61
C ASP A 59 8.07 -19.47 6.31
N ILE A 60 9.19 -20.16 6.07
CA ILE A 60 9.20 -21.61 5.83
C ILE A 60 8.71 -22.38 7.05
N GLU A 61 9.15 -22.00 8.26
CA GLU A 61 8.65 -22.60 9.51
C GLU A 61 7.15 -22.34 9.72
N LYS A 62 6.69 -21.13 9.41
CA LYS A 62 5.26 -20.81 9.44
C LYS A 62 4.47 -21.70 8.49
N PHE A 63 4.94 -21.81 7.23
CA PHE A 63 4.31 -22.69 6.24
C PHE A 63 4.22 -24.16 6.71
N LYS A 64 5.28 -24.68 7.35
CA LYS A 64 5.27 -26.04 7.90
C LYS A 64 4.21 -26.26 8.98
N LYS A 65 3.84 -25.21 9.71
CA LYS A 65 2.83 -25.25 10.79
C LYS A 65 1.40 -24.99 10.31
N THR A 66 1.24 -24.06 9.37
CA THR A 66 -0.10 -23.56 8.98
C THR A 66 -0.56 -24.08 7.62
N ASN A 67 0.36 -24.66 6.81
CA ASN A 67 0.16 -25.03 5.41
C ASN A 67 -0.19 -23.87 4.47
N GLU A 68 -0.03 -22.63 4.92
CA GLU A 68 -0.31 -21.41 4.18
C GLU A 68 0.79 -20.38 4.44
N LEU A 69 1.19 -19.63 3.40
CA LEU A 69 2.18 -18.59 3.50
C LEU A 69 1.93 -17.49 2.47
N ASP A 70 1.71 -16.25 2.93
CA ASP A 70 1.82 -15.05 2.12
C ASP A 70 3.23 -14.48 2.25
N CYS A 71 3.88 -14.23 1.13
CA CYS A 71 5.21 -13.59 1.11
C CYS A 71 5.40 -12.75 -0.16
N GLY A 72 6.36 -11.83 -0.11
CA GLY A 72 6.81 -11.08 -1.29
C GLY A 72 8.28 -11.38 -1.55
N PHE A 73 8.66 -11.57 -2.83
CA PHE A 73 10.03 -11.78 -3.22
C PHE A 73 10.35 -11.22 -4.61
N LEU A 74 11.64 -11.16 -4.93
CA LEU A 74 12.15 -10.73 -6.22
C LEU A 74 12.66 -11.92 -7.04
N ILE A 75 12.34 -11.92 -8.34
CA ILE A 75 12.97 -12.73 -9.35
C ILE A 75 13.57 -11.77 -10.39
N GLY A 76 14.88 -11.65 -10.43
CA GLY A 76 15.53 -10.57 -11.16
C GLY A 76 15.06 -9.20 -10.64
N GLN A 77 14.51 -8.39 -11.53
CA GLN A 77 13.92 -7.08 -11.18
C GLN A 77 12.39 -7.12 -10.99
N ILE A 78 11.80 -8.31 -11.11
CA ILE A 78 10.33 -8.48 -11.05
C ILE A 78 9.94 -8.86 -9.63
N ARG A 79 9.05 -8.08 -9.04
CA ARG A 79 8.50 -8.38 -7.73
C ARG A 79 7.24 -9.23 -7.85
N PHE A 80 7.14 -10.23 -6.99
CA PHE A 80 5.97 -11.08 -6.86
C PHE A 80 5.40 -11.01 -5.44
N ARG A 81 4.08 -10.94 -5.35
CA ARG A 81 3.35 -11.33 -4.15
C ARG A 81 2.91 -12.77 -4.35
N ALA A 82 3.30 -13.64 -3.45
CA ALA A 82 3.07 -15.06 -3.53
C ALA A 82 2.23 -15.53 -2.33
N ASN A 83 1.21 -16.33 -2.61
CA ASN A 83 0.53 -17.14 -1.62
C ASN A 83 0.84 -18.61 -1.91
N PHE A 84 1.58 -19.25 -1.01
CA PHE A 84 1.82 -20.69 -1.04
C PHE A 84 0.81 -21.39 -0.15
N PHE A 85 0.31 -22.55 -0.58
CA PHE A 85 -0.62 -23.38 0.17
C PHE A 85 -0.46 -24.86 -0.17
N ARG A 86 -0.94 -25.75 0.73
CA ARG A 86 -0.94 -27.20 0.47
C ARG A 86 -2.23 -27.65 -0.20
N THR A 87 -2.08 -28.60 -1.11
CA THR A 87 -3.16 -29.32 -1.77
C THR A 87 -2.96 -30.82 -1.62
N LEU A 88 -3.92 -31.62 -2.05
CA LEU A 88 -3.78 -33.07 -2.10
C LEU A 88 -2.62 -33.55 -2.99
N GLN A 89 -2.21 -32.75 -3.96
CA GLN A 89 -1.15 -33.08 -4.93
C GLN A 89 0.23 -32.58 -4.49
N GLY A 90 0.32 -31.80 -3.41
CA GLY A 90 1.56 -31.21 -2.91
C GLY A 90 1.45 -29.71 -2.70
N ILE A 91 2.58 -29.01 -2.81
CA ILE A 91 2.63 -27.54 -2.65
C ILE A 91 2.07 -26.89 -3.91
N ALA A 92 1.23 -25.88 -3.70
CA ALA A 92 0.75 -24.99 -4.74
C ALA A 92 1.03 -23.52 -4.36
N GLY A 93 0.94 -22.63 -5.35
CA GLY A 93 1.05 -21.21 -5.09
C GLY A 93 0.46 -20.36 -6.21
N VAL A 94 -0.03 -19.19 -5.81
CA VAL A 94 -0.42 -18.13 -6.74
C VAL A 94 0.54 -16.97 -6.58
N PHE A 95 1.16 -16.57 -7.70
CA PHE A 95 2.20 -15.55 -7.73
C PHE A 95 1.72 -14.40 -8.58
N ARG A 96 1.34 -13.31 -7.93
CA ARG A 96 0.94 -12.08 -8.59
C ARG A 96 2.15 -11.23 -8.88
N ARG A 97 2.31 -10.87 -10.14
CA ARG A 97 3.30 -9.90 -10.56
C ARG A 97 2.92 -8.51 -10.05
N ILE A 98 3.86 -7.86 -9.38
CA ILE A 98 3.70 -6.48 -8.93
C ILE A 98 4.46 -5.58 -9.90
N GLU A 99 3.79 -4.56 -10.43
CA GLU A 99 4.43 -3.56 -11.27
C GLU A 99 5.42 -2.76 -10.41
N THR A 100 6.69 -2.76 -10.81
CA THR A 100 7.76 -2.08 -10.06
C THR A 100 8.00 -0.65 -10.56
N LYS A 101 7.55 -0.33 -11.79
CA LYS A 101 7.69 1.00 -12.33
C LYS A 101 6.66 1.93 -11.72
N ILE A 102 7.15 2.90 -10.95
CA ILE A 102 6.30 3.92 -10.36
C ILE A 102 5.90 4.91 -11.46
N PRO A 103 4.59 5.09 -11.74
CA PRO A 103 4.15 6.07 -12.71
C PRO A 103 4.36 7.49 -12.17
N SER A 104 4.57 8.46 -13.06
CA SER A 104 4.62 9.86 -12.66
C SER A 104 3.22 10.41 -12.36
N MET A 105 3.14 11.47 -11.55
CA MET A 105 1.88 12.17 -11.29
C MET A 105 1.21 12.66 -12.57
N GLU A 106 2.01 13.12 -13.55
CA GLU A 106 1.55 13.51 -14.88
C GLU A 106 0.91 12.37 -15.65
N SER A 107 1.59 11.20 -15.71
CA SER A 107 1.10 10.02 -16.44
C SER A 107 -0.22 9.48 -15.87
N LEU A 108 -0.48 9.73 -14.59
CA LEU A 108 -1.73 9.39 -13.91
C LEU A 108 -2.80 10.47 -14.07
N ASN A 109 -2.50 11.60 -14.73
CA ASN A 109 -3.38 12.77 -14.82
C ASN A 109 -3.91 13.19 -13.45
N LEU A 110 -3.04 13.23 -12.43
CA LEU A 110 -3.44 13.64 -11.09
C LEU A 110 -3.78 15.13 -11.07
N PRO A 111 -4.81 15.55 -10.30
CA PRO A 111 -5.17 16.96 -10.17
C PRO A 111 -3.98 17.83 -9.75
N PRO A 112 -3.81 19.02 -10.36
CA PRO A 112 -2.69 19.93 -10.05
C PRO A 112 -2.54 20.26 -8.56
N ILE A 113 -3.64 20.34 -7.83
CA ILE A 113 -3.63 20.61 -6.38
C ILE A 113 -2.87 19.56 -5.56
N LEU A 114 -2.64 18.34 -6.07
CA LEU A 114 -1.82 17.36 -5.39
C LEU A 114 -0.32 17.66 -5.44
N TYR A 115 0.11 18.58 -6.32
CA TYR A 115 1.48 19.11 -6.27
C TYR A 115 1.69 20.00 -5.04
N ASP A 116 0.64 20.69 -4.56
CA ASP A 116 0.70 21.44 -3.30
C ASP A 116 0.94 20.50 -2.10
N ALA A 117 0.43 19.24 -2.19
CA ALA A 117 0.72 18.22 -1.20
C ALA A 117 2.18 17.73 -1.24
N VAL A 118 2.82 17.73 -2.43
CA VAL A 118 4.26 17.44 -2.57
C VAL A 118 5.11 18.49 -1.89
N ASP A 119 4.73 19.76 -1.98
CA ASP A 119 5.47 20.88 -1.42
C ASP A 119 5.16 21.15 0.07
N ALA A 120 4.12 20.51 0.61
CA ALA A 120 3.76 20.65 2.02
C ALA A 120 4.85 20.09 2.95
N HIS A 121 5.08 20.80 4.06
CA HIS A 121 6.05 20.37 5.08
C HIS A 121 5.40 19.56 6.20
N LYS A 122 4.11 19.75 6.45
CA LYS A 122 3.36 19.06 7.51
C LYS A 122 1.87 18.95 7.20
N GLY A 123 1.21 18.05 7.88
CA GLY A 123 -0.23 17.84 7.83
C GLY A 123 -0.59 16.45 7.34
N LEU A 124 -1.88 16.14 7.31
CA LEU A 124 -2.42 14.85 6.91
C LEU A 124 -2.99 14.92 5.49
N VAL A 125 -2.59 13.97 4.66
CA VAL A 125 -3.10 13.78 3.29
C VAL A 125 -3.74 12.39 3.21
N LEU A 126 -5.01 12.33 2.85
CA LEU A 126 -5.75 11.07 2.77
C LEU A 126 -6.13 10.74 1.32
N VAL A 127 -5.83 9.53 0.89
CA VAL A 127 -6.29 8.96 -0.38
C VAL A 127 -7.25 7.83 -0.08
N THR A 128 -8.50 7.95 -0.51
CA THR A 128 -9.58 7.03 -0.12
C THR A 128 -10.26 6.41 -1.33
N GLY A 129 -10.90 5.27 -1.12
CA GLY A 129 -11.61 4.54 -2.17
C GLY A 129 -11.55 3.03 -2.00
N PRO A 130 -12.32 2.27 -2.79
CA PRO A 130 -12.35 0.81 -2.71
C PRO A 130 -10.99 0.18 -3.10
N THR A 131 -10.85 -1.11 -2.82
CA THR A 131 -9.71 -1.90 -3.28
C THR A 131 -9.62 -1.84 -4.82
N GLY A 132 -8.40 -1.71 -5.35
CA GLY A 132 -8.18 -1.60 -6.80
C GLY A 132 -8.49 -0.23 -7.42
N SER A 133 -8.89 0.79 -6.64
CA SER A 133 -9.12 2.15 -7.17
C SER A 133 -7.83 2.92 -7.49
N GLY A 134 -6.65 2.36 -7.20
CA GLY A 134 -5.34 2.96 -7.47
C GLY A 134 -4.85 3.89 -6.36
N LYS A 135 -5.26 3.69 -5.10
CA LYS A 135 -4.77 4.46 -3.94
C LYS A 135 -3.25 4.36 -3.80
N SER A 136 -2.73 3.13 -3.71
CA SER A 136 -1.28 2.87 -3.57
C SER A 136 -0.48 3.43 -4.75
N THR A 137 -1.00 3.28 -5.97
CA THR A 137 -0.36 3.84 -7.18
C THR A 137 -0.27 5.37 -7.12
N THR A 138 -1.33 6.02 -6.62
CA THR A 138 -1.35 7.48 -6.46
C THR A 138 -0.36 7.93 -5.40
N LEU A 139 -0.37 7.28 -4.23
CA LEU A 139 0.58 7.58 -3.17
C LEU A 139 2.02 7.33 -3.61
N ALA A 140 2.28 6.23 -4.31
CA ALA A 140 3.61 5.96 -4.86
C ALA A 140 4.07 7.06 -5.81
N ALA A 141 3.19 7.57 -6.69
CA ALA A 141 3.52 8.68 -7.57
C ALA A 141 3.84 9.98 -6.81
N ILE A 142 3.07 10.29 -5.76
CA ILE A 142 3.31 11.47 -4.90
C ILE A 142 4.62 11.32 -4.13
N ILE A 143 4.85 10.19 -3.47
CA ILE A 143 6.10 9.91 -2.74
C ILE A 143 7.31 9.96 -3.68
N ASN A 144 7.20 9.39 -4.88
CA ASN A 144 8.27 9.47 -5.86
C ASN A 144 8.55 10.91 -6.32
N GLN A 145 7.53 11.74 -6.46
CA GLN A 145 7.70 13.16 -6.78
C GLN A 145 8.43 13.90 -5.65
N ILE A 146 8.07 13.66 -4.39
CA ILE A 146 8.79 14.20 -3.23
C ILE A 146 10.25 13.77 -3.26
N ASN A 147 10.51 12.46 -3.44
CA ASN A 147 11.84 11.87 -3.51
C ASN A 147 12.72 12.51 -4.61
N GLN A 148 12.13 12.89 -5.73
CA GLN A 148 12.84 13.53 -6.84
C GLN A 148 13.13 15.01 -6.61
N THR A 149 12.31 15.69 -5.83
CA THR A 149 12.34 17.16 -5.74
C THR A 149 12.88 17.69 -4.43
N ARG A 150 12.74 16.95 -3.32
CA ARG A 150 13.05 17.43 -1.96
C ARG A 150 14.13 16.56 -1.27
N PRO A 151 15.07 17.16 -0.52
CA PRO A 151 15.88 16.42 0.44
C PRO A 151 15.04 16.16 1.70
N ALA A 152 14.56 14.94 1.87
CA ALA A 152 13.68 14.55 2.98
C ALA A 152 13.98 13.13 3.46
N ASN A 153 13.69 12.84 4.73
CA ASN A 153 13.66 11.49 5.25
C ASN A 153 12.23 10.95 5.15
N ILE A 154 12.02 9.95 4.30
CA ILE A 154 10.72 9.35 4.03
C ILE A 154 10.65 7.96 4.64
N ILE A 155 9.64 7.71 5.47
CA ILE A 155 9.39 6.39 6.05
C ILE A 155 8.06 5.87 5.50
N THR A 156 8.06 4.68 4.90
CA THR A 156 6.82 4.01 4.48
C THR A 156 6.53 2.81 5.37
N ILE A 157 5.27 2.66 5.79
CA ILE A 157 4.76 1.58 6.62
C ILE A 157 3.61 0.93 5.86
N GLU A 158 3.78 -0.30 5.38
CA GLU A 158 2.85 -0.93 4.43
C GLU A 158 2.63 -2.42 4.73
N ASP A 159 1.53 -2.99 4.21
CA ASP A 159 1.18 -4.41 4.38
C ASP A 159 0.52 -4.99 3.10
N PRO A 160 1.32 -5.55 2.17
CA PRO A 160 2.77 -5.43 2.02
C PRO A 160 3.19 -4.13 1.30
N VAL A 161 4.51 -3.87 1.22
CA VAL A 161 5.06 -2.81 0.36
C VAL A 161 4.75 -3.12 -1.10
N GLU A 162 3.98 -2.24 -1.77
CA GLU A 162 3.61 -2.43 -3.18
C GLU A 162 4.66 -1.84 -4.13
N PHE A 163 5.20 -0.66 -3.83
CA PHE A 163 6.20 0.01 -4.67
C PHE A 163 7.50 0.23 -3.90
N ILE A 164 8.62 -0.15 -4.51
CA ILE A 164 9.94 0.11 -3.94
C ILE A 164 10.49 1.40 -4.54
N HIS A 165 10.70 2.39 -3.68
CA HIS A 165 11.39 3.62 -4.04
C HIS A 165 12.88 3.47 -3.75
N HIS A 166 13.71 3.93 -4.66
CA HIS A 166 15.14 4.05 -4.46
C HIS A 166 15.49 5.50 -4.10
N ASP A 167 16.47 5.69 -3.25
CA ASP A 167 16.93 7.02 -2.84
C ASP A 167 17.30 7.87 -4.05
N GLN A 168 16.86 9.12 -4.04
CA GLN A 168 17.20 10.14 -5.04
C GLN A 168 17.66 11.42 -4.32
N LYS A 169 16.78 12.43 -4.18
CA LYS A 169 17.07 13.57 -3.31
C LYS A 169 16.73 13.27 -1.85
N SER A 170 15.72 12.42 -1.62
CA SER A 170 15.35 11.93 -0.30
C SER A 170 16.01 10.60 -0.02
N ILE A 171 16.10 10.25 1.27
CA ILE A 171 16.35 8.89 1.75
C ILE A 171 15.01 8.23 2.06
N ILE A 172 14.85 6.94 1.71
CA ILE A 172 13.59 6.23 1.91
C ILE A 172 13.79 4.93 2.67
N SER A 173 13.05 4.79 3.77
CA SER A 173 13.01 3.57 4.57
C SER A 173 11.66 2.87 4.43
N HIS A 174 11.65 1.66 3.87
CA HIS A 174 10.44 0.84 3.75
C HIS A 174 10.32 -0.11 4.95
N ARG A 175 9.16 -0.11 5.60
CA ARG A 175 8.83 -1.00 6.72
C ARG A 175 7.56 -1.79 6.41
N GLU A 176 7.71 -3.07 6.14
CA GLU A 176 6.58 -3.99 5.86
C GLU A 176 6.11 -4.63 7.16
N VAL A 177 4.82 -4.55 7.45
CA VAL A 177 4.19 -5.20 8.61
C VAL A 177 4.36 -6.72 8.51
N GLY A 178 4.67 -7.33 9.64
CA GLY A 178 4.96 -8.77 9.72
C GLY A 178 6.40 -9.16 9.31
N LYS A 179 7.20 -8.21 8.78
CA LYS A 179 8.61 -8.45 8.42
C LYS A 179 9.57 -7.52 9.16
N GLN A 180 9.50 -6.22 8.91
CA GLN A 180 10.35 -5.21 9.54
C GLN A 180 9.71 -4.56 10.75
N THR A 181 8.40 -4.74 10.94
CA THR A 181 7.65 -4.25 12.08
C THR A 181 6.47 -5.18 12.41
N GLU A 182 5.99 -5.14 13.64
CA GLU A 182 4.89 -6.00 14.10
C GLU A 182 3.51 -5.48 13.69
N SER A 183 3.34 -4.15 13.65
CA SER A 183 2.06 -3.51 13.32
C SER A 183 2.26 -2.09 12.77
N PHE A 184 1.22 -1.53 12.17
CA PHE A 184 1.19 -0.13 11.76
C PHE A 184 1.43 0.82 12.93
N ALA A 185 0.76 0.62 14.06
CA ALA A 185 0.91 1.44 15.24
C ALA A 185 2.32 1.37 15.83
N ALA A 186 2.91 0.17 15.96
CA ALA A 186 4.27 0.00 16.45
C ALA A 186 5.29 0.70 15.56
N ALA A 187 5.16 0.55 14.23
CA ALA A 187 6.02 1.20 13.27
C ALA A 187 5.90 2.72 13.32
N LEU A 188 4.69 3.25 13.34
CA LEU A 188 4.43 4.69 13.36
C LEU A 188 4.93 5.34 14.65
N LYS A 189 4.73 4.69 15.79
CA LYS A 189 5.28 5.13 17.08
C LYS A 189 6.81 5.15 17.09
N SER A 190 7.47 4.22 16.42
CA SER A 190 8.92 4.21 16.24
C SER A 190 9.37 5.31 15.29
N ALA A 191 8.69 5.44 14.15
CA ALA A 191 9.01 6.41 13.11
C ALA A 191 9.11 7.84 13.63
N LEU A 192 8.27 8.24 14.58
CA LEU A 192 8.32 9.56 15.22
C LEU A 192 9.65 9.87 15.96
N ARG A 193 10.54 8.88 16.12
CA ARG A 193 11.88 9.03 16.70
C ARG A 193 13.01 8.76 15.70
N GLU A 194 12.65 8.59 14.43
CA GLU A 194 13.57 8.27 13.34
C GLU A 194 13.82 9.50 12.45
N ASP A 195 13.54 10.73 12.96
CA ASP A 195 13.70 12.00 12.26
C ASP A 195 13.01 12.05 10.87
N PRO A 196 11.72 11.71 10.78
CA PRO A 196 11.03 11.68 9.52
C PRO A 196 10.52 13.07 9.13
N ASP A 197 10.67 13.45 7.87
CA ASP A 197 9.94 14.57 7.28
C ASP A 197 8.59 14.12 6.71
N VAL A 198 8.56 12.90 6.13
CA VAL A 198 7.40 12.34 5.45
C VAL A 198 7.14 10.92 5.93
N ILE A 199 5.91 10.61 6.30
CA ILE A 199 5.49 9.28 6.70
C ILE A 199 4.34 8.82 5.81
N LEU A 200 4.49 7.66 5.16
CA LEU A 200 3.40 6.97 4.47
C LEU A 200 2.88 5.82 5.34
N VAL A 201 1.60 5.85 5.68
CA VAL A 201 0.89 4.77 6.36
C VAL A 201 -0.05 4.11 5.34
N GLY A 202 0.26 2.88 4.94
CA GLY A 202 -0.45 2.18 3.88
C GLY A 202 -1.95 2.11 4.11
N GLU A 203 -2.39 1.90 5.35
CA GLU A 203 -3.80 1.93 5.73
C GLU A 203 -4.02 2.37 7.18
N LEU A 204 -5.04 3.21 7.38
CA LEU A 204 -5.51 3.70 8.69
C LEU A 204 -6.78 2.93 9.09
N ARG A 205 -6.63 1.83 9.86
CA ARG A 205 -7.73 0.93 10.20
C ARG A 205 -8.25 1.06 11.62
N ASP A 206 -7.36 1.28 12.56
CA ASP A 206 -7.62 1.22 14.00
C ASP A 206 -7.37 2.56 14.68
N LEU A 207 -7.94 2.68 15.88
CA LEU A 207 -7.88 3.89 16.70
C LEU A 207 -6.45 4.33 16.98
N GLU A 208 -5.56 3.39 17.33
CA GLU A 208 -4.18 3.71 17.72
C GLU A 208 -3.40 4.26 16.53
N THR A 209 -3.49 3.60 15.37
CA THR A 209 -2.82 4.05 14.13
C THR A 209 -3.34 5.41 13.68
N ILE A 210 -4.67 5.64 13.73
CA ILE A 210 -5.27 6.91 13.35
C ILE A 210 -4.83 8.03 14.31
N GLY A 211 -4.87 7.78 15.62
CA GLY A 211 -4.46 8.77 16.64
C GLY A 211 -2.99 9.16 16.49
N LEU A 212 -2.11 8.19 16.25
CA LEU A 212 -0.69 8.44 16.01
C LEU A 212 -0.44 9.23 14.70
N ALA A 213 -1.19 8.94 13.63
CA ALA A 213 -1.09 9.67 12.37
C ALA A 213 -1.52 11.14 12.50
N LEU A 214 -2.61 11.40 13.23
CA LEU A 214 -3.06 12.75 13.56
C LEU A 214 -2.00 13.50 14.39
N THR A 215 -1.48 12.86 15.43
CA THR A 215 -0.42 13.44 16.28
C THR A 215 0.84 13.77 15.47
N ALA A 216 1.28 12.86 14.59
CA ALA A 216 2.41 13.10 13.71
C ALA A 216 2.19 14.32 12.81
N ALA A 217 1.00 14.43 12.21
CA ALA A 217 0.64 15.56 11.34
C ALA A 217 0.59 16.90 12.08
N GLU A 218 0.14 16.92 13.35
CA GLU A 218 0.16 18.10 14.21
C GLU A 218 1.57 18.52 14.63
N THR A 219 2.41 17.54 14.95
CA THR A 219 3.78 17.76 15.48
C THR A 219 4.82 18.10 14.42
N GLY A 220 4.42 18.30 13.17
CA GLY A 220 5.30 18.86 12.14
C GLY A 220 5.65 17.94 10.97
N HIS A 221 5.10 16.71 10.93
CA HIS A 221 5.38 15.75 9.89
C HIS A 221 4.33 15.79 8.76
N LEU A 222 4.73 15.50 7.54
CA LEU A 222 3.80 15.28 6.44
C LEU A 222 3.40 13.79 6.41
N VAL A 223 2.13 13.52 6.70
CA VAL A 223 1.62 12.16 6.82
C VAL A 223 0.67 11.85 5.67
N PHE A 224 0.95 10.78 4.94
CA PHE A 224 0.06 10.21 3.94
C PHE A 224 -0.60 8.95 4.48
N GLY A 225 -1.89 8.78 4.21
CA GLY A 225 -2.63 7.59 4.64
C GLY A 225 -3.72 7.19 3.68
N THR A 226 -4.18 5.91 3.77
CA THR A 226 -5.34 5.45 3.02
C THR A 226 -6.47 4.98 3.92
N LEU A 227 -7.71 5.09 3.40
CA LEU A 227 -8.90 4.45 3.96
C LEU A 227 -9.74 3.83 2.84
N HIS A 228 -10.53 2.81 3.19
CA HIS A 228 -11.46 2.14 2.27
C HIS A 228 -12.86 2.77 2.28
N THR A 229 -12.93 4.09 2.41
CA THR A 229 -14.19 4.84 2.42
C THR A 229 -14.46 5.49 1.08
N SER A 230 -15.72 5.78 0.79
CA SER A 230 -16.17 6.49 -0.41
C SER A 230 -16.67 7.88 -0.03
N GLY A 231 -16.07 8.91 -0.63
CA GLY A 231 -16.42 10.31 -0.40
C GLY A 231 -15.84 10.90 0.89
N ALA A 232 -15.63 12.21 0.87
CA ALA A 232 -14.99 12.94 1.95
C ALA A 232 -15.79 12.91 3.27
N PRO A 233 -17.11 13.14 3.29
CA PRO A 233 -17.89 13.11 4.54
C PRO A 233 -17.81 11.76 5.24
N ASN A 234 -17.95 10.66 4.49
CA ASN A 234 -17.89 9.31 5.06
C ASN A 234 -16.51 8.98 5.61
N THR A 235 -15.45 9.50 4.99
CA THR A 235 -14.07 9.33 5.48
C THR A 235 -13.89 10.02 6.83
N ILE A 236 -14.31 11.28 6.94
CA ILE A 236 -14.20 12.04 8.19
C ILE A 236 -15.02 11.38 9.30
N ASN A 237 -16.27 11.03 9.03
CA ASN A 237 -17.11 10.34 10.00
C ASN A 237 -16.46 9.01 10.42
N ARG A 238 -15.95 8.21 9.49
CA ARG A 238 -15.27 6.96 9.80
C ARG A 238 -14.07 7.13 10.72
N ILE A 239 -13.28 8.20 10.54
CA ILE A 239 -12.15 8.51 11.43
C ILE A 239 -12.65 8.87 12.82
N ILE A 240 -13.69 9.71 12.93
CA ILE A 240 -14.24 10.14 14.20
C ILE A 240 -14.90 8.98 14.95
N ASP A 241 -15.69 8.15 14.25
CA ASP A 241 -16.47 7.06 14.83
C ASP A 241 -15.62 5.93 15.43
N VAL A 242 -14.35 5.84 15.08
CA VAL A 242 -13.42 4.87 15.67
C VAL A 242 -13.10 5.24 17.13
N PHE A 243 -13.20 6.52 17.50
CA PHE A 243 -12.88 7.01 18.84
C PHE A 243 -14.07 6.98 19.79
N PRO A 244 -13.83 6.75 21.09
CA PRO A 244 -14.86 6.90 22.13
C PRO A 244 -15.54 8.27 22.06
N HIS A 245 -16.82 8.33 22.40
CA HIS A 245 -17.64 9.54 22.26
C HIS A 245 -17.02 10.77 22.97
N GLU A 246 -16.39 10.56 24.12
CA GLU A 246 -15.74 11.62 24.91
C GLU A 246 -14.52 12.24 24.18
N GLN A 247 -13.89 11.52 23.25
CA GLN A 247 -12.72 11.97 22.50
C GLN A 247 -13.09 12.57 21.14
N GLN A 248 -14.29 12.35 20.65
CA GLN A 248 -14.67 12.71 19.27
C GLN A 248 -14.55 14.22 18.99
N ALA A 249 -14.92 15.07 19.96
CA ALA A 249 -14.79 16.52 19.80
C ALA A 249 -13.32 16.96 19.65
N GLN A 250 -12.42 16.34 20.40
CA GLN A 250 -10.99 16.59 20.30
C GLN A 250 -10.45 16.12 18.93
N ILE A 251 -10.82 14.92 18.49
CA ILE A 251 -10.41 14.38 17.19
C ILE A 251 -10.92 15.23 16.04
N GLN A 252 -12.15 15.75 16.12
CA GLN A 252 -12.67 16.69 15.12
C GLN A 252 -11.79 17.94 15.01
N ALA A 253 -11.38 18.51 16.14
CA ALA A 253 -10.48 19.67 16.13
C ALA A 253 -9.11 19.32 15.52
N GLN A 254 -8.53 18.17 15.89
CA GLN A 254 -7.26 17.69 15.35
C GLN A 254 -7.33 17.48 13.83
N ILE A 255 -8.41 16.85 13.34
CA ILE A 255 -8.61 16.67 11.89
C ILE A 255 -8.71 18.05 11.21
N ALA A 256 -9.45 18.99 11.77
CA ALA A 256 -9.64 20.31 11.18
C ALA A 256 -8.32 21.11 11.06
N GLU A 257 -7.37 20.89 11.96
CA GLU A 257 -6.05 21.54 11.93
C GLU A 257 -5.05 20.80 11.03
N SER A 258 -5.04 19.46 11.08
CA SER A 258 -4.02 18.62 10.46
C SER A 258 -4.34 18.24 9.04
N LEU A 259 -5.61 17.98 8.70
CA LEU A 259 -6.01 17.52 7.38
C LEU A 259 -5.78 18.61 6.33
N LYS A 260 -4.92 18.33 5.36
CA LYS A 260 -4.61 19.24 4.25
C LYS A 260 -5.39 18.87 3.00
N TRP A 261 -5.37 17.60 2.63
CA TRP A 261 -6.07 17.11 1.44
C TRP A 261 -6.75 15.78 1.70
N LEU A 262 -7.94 15.65 1.15
CA LEU A 262 -8.69 14.42 1.09
C LEU A 262 -9.09 14.14 -0.36
N SER A 263 -8.58 13.05 -0.90
CA SER A 263 -8.78 12.67 -2.29
C SER A 263 -9.53 11.34 -2.39
N PRO A 264 -10.88 11.37 -2.52
CA PRO A 264 -11.65 10.17 -2.77
C PRO A 264 -11.49 9.72 -4.23
N LYS A 265 -11.16 8.45 -4.43
CA LYS A 265 -11.13 7.81 -5.75
C LYS A 265 -12.43 7.05 -6.01
N ASN A 266 -13.15 7.45 -7.04
CA ASN A 266 -14.37 6.77 -7.50
C ASN A 266 -14.02 5.75 -8.59
N TYR A 267 -14.30 4.47 -8.31
CA TYR A 267 -14.03 3.35 -9.21
C TYR A 267 -14.75 3.48 -10.57
N LEU A 268 -15.97 4.04 -10.59
CA LEU A 268 -16.81 4.07 -11.79
C LEU A 268 -16.44 5.14 -12.83
N LYS A 269 -15.58 6.13 -12.52
CA LYS A 269 -15.24 7.23 -13.44
C LYS A 269 -13.77 7.60 -13.52
N GLN A 270 -12.87 6.93 -12.81
CA GLN A 270 -11.44 7.33 -12.68
C GLN A 270 -11.24 8.84 -12.40
N LYS A 271 -12.28 9.54 -11.97
CA LYS A 271 -12.21 10.93 -11.55
C LYS A 271 -11.80 11.01 -10.09
N MET A 272 -10.72 11.72 -9.86
CA MET A 272 -10.34 12.16 -8.52
C MET A 272 -11.09 13.45 -8.21
N GLU A 273 -11.84 13.45 -7.12
CA GLU A 273 -12.29 14.69 -6.49
C GLU A 273 -11.30 15.01 -5.37
N VAL A 274 -10.73 16.21 -5.38
CA VAL A 274 -9.88 16.68 -4.30
C VAL A 274 -10.65 17.75 -3.56
N VAL A 275 -10.84 17.53 -2.26
CA VAL A 275 -11.51 18.50 -1.40
C VAL A 275 -10.44 19.22 -0.59
N GLU A 276 -10.28 20.52 -0.85
CA GLU A 276 -9.38 21.38 -0.11
C GLU A 276 -10.00 21.75 1.25
N LEU A 277 -9.16 21.93 2.25
CA LEU A 277 -9.56 22.11 3.65
C LEU A 277 -10.45 23.34 3.91
N VAL A 278 -10.38 24.35 3.05
CA VAL A 278 -11.22 25.55 3.19
C VAL A 278 -12.71 25.19 3.19
N HIS A 279 -13.11 24.24 2.35
CA HIS A 279 -14.49 23.74 2.28
C HIS A 279 -14.83 22.82 3.45
N LEU A 280 -13.87 22.09 4.00
CA LEU A 280 -14.06 21.24 5.18
C LEU A 280 -14.25 22.04 6.46
N LYS A 281 -13.51 23.14 6.66
CA LYS A 281 -13.74 24.06 7.79
C LYS A 281 -15.15 24.65 7.77
N LEU A 282 -15.65 25.06 6.59
CA LEU A 282 -17.01 25.52 6.40
C LEU A 282 -18.04 24.41 6.68
N TRP A 283 -17.76 23.18 6.29
CA TRP A 283 -18.64 22.04 6.53
C TRP A 283 -18.69 21.64 8.01
N PHE A 284 -17.56 21.66 8.74
CA PHE A 284 -17.53 21.45 10.19
C PHE A 284 -18.29 22.55 10.95
N VAL A 285 -18.16 23.80 10.54
CA VAL A 285 -18.93 24.92 11.11
C VAL A 285 -20.43 24.74 10.85
N MET A 286 -20.83 24.25 9.66
CA MET A 286 -22.24 23.97 9.34
C MET A 286 -22.79 22.76 10.10
N LEU A 287 -21.95 21.75 10.43
CA LEU A 287 -22.37 20.61 11.25
C LEU A 287 -22.58 21.01 12.73
N GLN A 288 -21.80 21.96 13.25
CA GLN A 288 -21.98 22.50 14.59
C GLN A 288 -23.16 23.48 14.70
N LEU A 289 -23.58 24.07 13.57
CA LEU A 289 -24.73 24.98 13.52
C LEU A 289 -26.07 24.27 13.21
N LYS A 290 -26.07 22.95 13.04
CA LYS A 290 -27.27 22.10 12.93
C LYS A 290 -27.70 21.51 14.28
N ILE A 291 -27.67 22.37 15.33
CA ILE A 291 -28.35 22.13 16.59
C ILE A 291 -29.70 22.89 16.57
#